data_6bbf0a90480f8fd036e32b6b1f72c680
#
_entry.id   6bbf0a90480f8fd036e32b6b1f72c680
#
_cell.length_a   1.000
_cell.length_b   1.000
_cell.length_c   1.000
_cell.angle_alpha   90.00
_cell.angle_beta   90.00
_cell.angle_gamma   90.00
#
_symmetry.space_group_name_H-M   'P 1'
#
loop_
_entity.id
_entity.type
_entity.pdbx_description
1 polymer ?
#
loop_
_entity_poly.entity_id
_entity_poly.type
_entity_poly.pdbx_seq_one_letter_code
_entity_poly.pdbx_strand_id
1 'polypeptide(L)'
;TLVLALAATCGTLAQTPDPAVMARIRDEGMNHSQVMKTLSYLSDVIGPRLTGSPSLKRANEWTRDTLTSWGLKNARLEAWGPFGRGWQLDRFSCQVSAPQDIPLIAYPKAWSPSLRGPVTADVVLIDVKDAAELQKFKGQLKGKIVMSGGEQPLAAHFTPQGTRFTDEQLLAMAEAQAQAPGRGGGGGGAGGGQGRRAGAGGQGGQGAQGQRGGAGGQGQRPGQFRGPNLSGAILRLAMDEGAIAVIDGSRGDDGTIFVQSAAVPPPAVNPSMAAPAREAGAASGTAPASGAQPPRRGPSVWDKSAPKTLPQVTVSSEQYNRMARMIGFGEKLKISLDLKTEFFDRDPMAYNTVAEIPGTDLHDQIVMVGGHMDSWHSGTGATDNGAGVAVAMEAVRILQALNLQPRRTIRVALWSGEEEGLFGSRNYVAQHFGSYASNPPSAAFGGGGGAATRGPLTKGADYDKISAYFNLDNGTGKIRGIYCQGNTAVESIFADWLKPFADLGAGTITIRNTGSTDHVSFDAIGIPGFQFIQDVIEYNTRTHHSNQDVFDRVQGDDLKQAAVIEAAFLYNTAMRDEMLPRKPAQGD
;
A
#
# COMPACT_ATOMS: atom_id res chain seq x y z
N THR A 1 12.27 37.80 54.83
CA THR A 1 13.19 36.83 54.14
C THR A 1 12.41 36.18 53.02
N LEU A 2 12.63 36.66 51.78
CA LEU A 2 11.99 36.16 50.57
C LEU A 2 12.93 35.08 50.01
N VAL A 3 12.48 33.83 49.99
CA VAL A 3 13.20 32.72 49.37
C VAL A 3 12.74 32.64 47.92
N LEU A 4 13.62 33.07 46.97
CA LEU A 4 13.43 32.90 45.54
C LEU A 4 13.75 31.41 45.23
N ALA A 5 12.73 30.62 44.89
CA ALA A 5 12.94 29.31 44.30
C ALA A 5 13.29 29.50 42.80
N LEU A 6 14.56 29.26 42.44
CA LEU A 6 15.00 29.14 41.05
C LEU A 6 14.50 27.77 40.55
N ALA A 7 13.48 27.74 39.73
CA ALA A 7 13.12 26.58 38.93
C ALA A 7 14.15 26.46 37.80
N ALA A 8 15.12 25.56 37.98
CA ALA A 8 16.00 25.12 36.90
C ALA A 8 15.18 24.33 35.89
N THR A 9 14.83 24.95 34.78
CA THR A 9 14.37 24.22 33.58
C THR A 9 15.57 23.46 33.05
N CYS A 10 15.70 22.17 33.40
CA CYS A 10 16.57 21.25 32.71
C CYS A 10 16.04 21.13 31.28
N GLY A 11 16.54 21.96 30.38
CA GLY A 11 16.44 21.72 28.94
C GLY A 11 17.18 20.40 28.68
N THR A 12 16.44 19.35 28.33
CA THR A 12 17.03 18.10 27.85
C THR A 12 17.81 18.41 26.58
N LEU A 13 19.14 18.45 26.68
CA LEU A 13 20.01 18.53 25.52
C LEU A 13 19.71 17.33 24.64
N ALA A 14 19.26 17.56 23.42
CA ALA A 14 19.09 16.50 22.44
C ALA A 14 20.42 15.75 22.32
N GLN A 15 20.42 14.46 22.59
CA GLN A 15 21.63 13.64 22.50
C GLN A 15 22.09 13.65 21.04
N THR A 16 23.20 14.32 20.78
CA THR A 16 23.79 14.45 19.45
C THR A 16 24.29 13.09 18.98
N PRO A 17 23.99 12.67 17.72
CA PRO A 17 24.55 11.44 17.16
C PRO A 17 26.07 11.39 17.29
N ASP A 18 26.65 10.25 17.69
CA ASP A 18 28.09 10.06 17.71
C ASP A 18 28.65 10.09 16.27
N PRO A 19 29.45 11.09 15.88
CA PRO A 19 29.94 11.19 14.51
C PRO A 19 30.79 10.01 14.06
N ALA A 20 31.54 9.38 14.97
CA ALA A 20 32.36 8.23 14.64
C ALA A 20 31.51 6.99 14.35
N VAL A 21 30.44 6.78 15.12
CA VAL A 21 29.49 5.70 14.85
C VAL A 21 28.73 5.96 13.56
N MET A 22 28.26 7.20 13.30
CA MET A 22 27.59 7.56 12.04
C MET A 22 28.50 7.31 10.82
N ALA A 23 29.78 7.64 10.92
CA ALA A 23 30.74 7.37 9.84
C ALA A 23 30.91 5.86 9.58
N ARG A 24 30.96 5.03 10.63
CA ARG A 24 31.04 3.57 10.49
C ARG A 24 29.77 2.96 9.87
N ILE A 25 28.60 3.41 10.30
CA ILE A 25 27.31 2.99 9.72
C ILE A 25 27.27 3.34 8.24
N ARG A 26 27.71 4.56 7.88
CA ARG A 26 27.77 5.01 6.49
C ARG A 26 28.72 4.17 5.66
N ASP A 27 29.93 3.90 6.15
CA ASP A 27 30.92 3.10 5.45
C ASP A 27 30.42 1.67 5.20
N GLU A 28 29.91 1.01 6.23
CA GLU A 28 29.38 -0.34 6.12
C GLU A 28 28.20 -0.41 5.13
N GLY A 29 27.25 0.52 5.20
CA GLY A 29 26.06 0.48 4.34
C GLY A 29 26.33 0.92 2.90
N MET A 30 27.26 1.84 2.64
CA MET A 30 27.57 2.30 1.29
C MET A 30 28.56 1.37 0.56
N ASN A 31 29.56 0.85 1.27
CA ASN A 31 30.69 0.13 0.65
C ASN A 31 30.62 -1.40 0.81
N HIS A 32 29.87 -1.91 1.80
CA HIS A 32 29.75 -3.34 2.12
C HIS A 32 28.30 -3.85 2.08
N SER A 33 27.39 -3.10 1.45
CA SER A 33 25.95 -3.38 1.43
C SER A 33 25.61 -4.71 0.78
N GLN A 34 24.64 -5.39 1.37
CA GLN A 34 24.01 -6.59 0.81
C GLN A 34 22.55 -6.36 0.38
N VAL A 35 22.07 -5.11 0.42
CA VAL A 35 20.66 -4.76 0.17
C VAL A 35 20.16 -5.29 -1.18
N MET A 36 20.95 -5.13 -2.24
CA MET A 36 20.56 -5.60 -3.58
C MET A 36 20.56 -7.13 -3.70
N LYS A 37 21.47 -7.81 -3.00
CA LYS A 37 21.49 -9.28 -2.95
C LYS A 37 20.25 -9.82 -2.22
N THR A 38 19.88 -9.20 -1.11
CA THR A 38 18.67 -9.53 -0.35
C THR A 38 17.42 -9.31 -1.21
N LEU A 39 17.34 -8.16 -1.88
CA LEU A 39 16.20 -7.84 -2.76
C LEU A 39 16.09 -8.79 -3.94
N SER A 40 17.20 -9.08 -4.65
CA SER A 40 17.20 -10.03 -5.78
C SER A 40 16.70 -11.41 -5.35
N TYR A 41 17.07 -11.87 -4.16
CA TYR A 41 16.56 -13.17 -3.69
C TYR A 41 15.05 -13.14 -3.44
N LEU A 42 14.53 -12.05 -2.85
CA LEU A 42 13.09 -11.89 -2.61
C LEU A 42 12.30 -11.76 -3.91
N SER A 43 12.78 -10.94 -4.85
CA SER A 43 12.06 -10.62 -6.08
C SER A 43 12.26 -11.64 -7.20
N ASP A 44 13.51 -12.11 -7.42
CA ASP A 44 13.82 -12.95 -8.58
C ASP A 44 13.77 -14.45 -8.24
N VAL A 45 14.19 -14.83 -7.02
CA VAL A 45 14.25 -16.25 -6.62
C VAL A 45 12.94 -16.71 -5.96
N ILE A 46 12.36 -15.89 -5.10
CA ILE A 46 11.05 -16.21 -4.48
C ILE A 46 9.91 -15.73 -5.39
N GLY A 47 10.01 -14.51 -5.92
CA GLY A 47 9.04 -13.92 -6.83
C GLY A 47 7.84 -13.30 -6.12
N PRO A 48 6.67 -13.26 -6.76
CA PRO A 48 5.45 -12.68 -6.20
C PRO A 48 5.07 -13.32 -4.86
N ARG A 49 4.74 -12.49 -3.88
CA ARG A 49 4.52 -12.90 -2.48
C ARG A 49 3.12 -12.55 -1.99
N LEU A 50 2.10 -12.95 -2.77
CA LEU A 50 0.70 -12.67 -2.43
C LEU A 50 0.34 -13.25 -1.06
N THR A 51 -0.42 -12.51 -0.26
CA THR A 51 -0.81 -12.93 1.09
C THR A 51 -1.51 -14.29 1.09
N GLY A 52 -1.07 -15.16 2.00
CA GLY A 52 -1.54 -16.54 2.11
C GLY A 52 -0.98 -17.51 1.06
N SER A 53 -0.12 -17.04 0.14
CA SER A 53 0.51 -17.91 -0.86
C SER A 53 1.69 -18.70 -0.29
N PRO A 54 2.05 -19.86 -0.90
CA PRO A 54 3.26 -20.58 -0.56
C PRO A 54 4.54 -19.76 -0.74
N SER A 55 4.57 -18.85 -1.73
CA SER A 55 5.72 -17.98 -1.97
C SER A 55 5.94 -16.98 -0.82
N LEU A 56 4.88 -16.39 -0.27
CA LEU A 56 5.00 -15.53 0.90
C LEU A 56 5.50 -16.33 2.11
N LYS A 57 4.98 -17.52 2.34
CA LYS A 57 5.48 -18.38 3.43
C LYS A 57 6.96 -18.71 3.27
N ARG A 58 7.41 -19.02 2.06
CA ARG A 58 8.82 -19.21 1.74
C ARG A 58 9.66 -17.96 2.05
N ALA A 59 9.13 -16.76 1.73
CA ALA A 59 9.79 -15.50 2.05
C ALA A 59 9.90 -15.28 3.57
N ASN A 60 8.84 -15.56 4.33
CA ASN A 60 8.86 -15.51 5.79
C ASN A 60 9.93 -16.44 6.38
N GLU A 61 9.99 -17.69 5.93
CA GLU A 61 10.97 -18.66 6.39
C GLU A 61 12.41 -18.24 6.03
N TRP A 62 12.63 -17.81 4.79
CA TRP A 62 13.93 -17.36 4.32
C TRP A 62 14.43 -16.11 5.06
N THR A 63 13.58 -15.11 5.29
CA THR A 63 13.96 -13.90 6.02
C THR A 63 14.27 -14.18 7.48
N ARG A 64 13.49 -15.04 8.16
CA ARG A 64 13.77 -15.53 9.51
C ARG A 64 15.17 -16.18 9.58
N ASP A 65 15.45 -17.10 8.66
CA ASP A 65 16.71 -17.86 8.64
C ASP A 65 17.91 -16.96 8.28
N THR A 66 17.71 -16.00 7.38
CA THR A 66 18.71 -15.01 7.00
C THR A 66 19.06 -14.10 8.20
N LEU A 67 18.06 -13.55 8.89
CA LEU A 67 18.26 -12.72 10.08
C LEU A 67 18.96 -13.51 11.20
N THR A 68 18.60 -14.78 11.37
CA THR A 68 19.28 -15.70 12.29
C THR A 68 20.76 -15.88 11.91
N SER A 69 21.04 -16.08 10.62
CA SER A 69 22.42 -16.27 10.13
C SER A 69 23.29 -15.03 10.30
N TRP A 70 22.71 -13.85 10.31
CA TRP A 70 23.39 -12.60 10.61
C TRP A 70 23.61 -12.37 12.12
N GLY A 71 23.11 -13.27 12.97
CA GLY A 71 23.34 -13.24 14.42
C GLY A 71 22.23 -12.56 15.22
N LEU A 72 21.13 -12.11 14.59
CA LEU A 72 19.99 -11.59 15.31
C LEU A 72 19.36 -12.69 16.18
N LYS A 73 18.77 -12.30 17.29
CA LYS A 73 18.14 -13.19 18.26
C LYS A 73 16.63 -13.21 18.11
N ASN A 74 16.00 -14.20 18.70
CA ASN A 74 14.54 -14.33 18.76
C ASN A 74 13.86 -14.29 17.37
N ALA A 75 14.58 -14.72 16.31
CA ALA A 75 14.03 -14.76 14.96
C ALA A 75 12.92 -15.81 14.89
N ARG A 76 11.71 -15.37 14.54
CA ARG A 76 10.52 -16.21 14.55
C ARG A 76 9.48 -15.76 13.55
N LEU A 77 8.53 -16.63 13.26
CA LEU A 77 7.32 -16.30 12.56
C LEU A 77 6.20 -16.11 13.59
N GLU A 78 5.55 -14.95 13.56
CA GLU A 78 4.37 -14.67 14.38
C GLU A 78 3.10 -14.81 13.56
N ALA A 79 2.26 -15.77 13.94
CA ALA A 79 1.01 -16.03 13.27
C ALA A 79 -0.03 -14.94 13.58
N TRP A 80 -0.80 -14.59 12.56
CA TRP A 80 -1.98 -13.75 12.68
C TRP A 80 -3.10 -14.27 11.76
N GLY A 81 -4.32 -13.87 12.00
CA GLY A 81 -5.46 -14.28 11.16
C GLY A 81 -6.69 -14.63 11.99
N PRO A 82 -7.64 -15.35 11.39
CA PRO A 82 -7.55 -15.96 10.05
C PRO A 82 -7.55 -14.91 8.93
N PHE A 83 -6.66 -15.07 7.93
CA PHE A 83 -6.67 -14.24 6.72
C PHE A 83 -7.79 -14.68 5.77
N GLY A 84 -7.78 -15.93 5.40
CA GLY A 84 -8.72 -16.49 4.46
C GLY A 84 -8.09 -17.57 3.58
N ARG A 85 -8.33 -17.48 2.28
CA ARG A 85 -7.77 -18.42 1.30
C ARG A 85 -6.53 -17.82 0.64
N GLY A 86 -5.41 -18.51 0.71
CA GLY A 86 -4.27 -18.20 -0.15
C GLY A 86 -4.57 -18.56 -1.61
N TRP A 87 -3.77 -18.05 -2.53
CA TRP A 87 -3.92 -18.29 -3.96
C TRP A 87 -2.57 -18.25 -4.67
N GLN A 88 -2.44 -19.03 -5.73
CA GLN A 88 -1.26 -19.07 -6.58
C GLN A 88 -1.66 -19.23 -8.04
N LEU A 89 -0.91 -18.58 -8.93
CA LEU A 89 -0.99 -18.79 -10.37
C LEU A 89 0.00 -19.88 -10.78
N ASP A 90 -0.51 -20.98 -11.37
CA ASP A 90 0.32 -22.09 -11.86
C ASP A 90 0.65 -21.96 -13.34
N ARG A 91 -0.33 -21.53 -14.15
CA ARG A 91 -0.17 -21.40 -15.60
C ARG A 91 -1.16 -20.38 -16.17
N PHE A 92 -0.66 -19.55 -17.09
CA PHE A 92 -1.49 -18.57 -17.79
C PHE A 92 -1.00 -18.34 -19.20
N SER A 93 -1.94 -18.30 -20.15
CA SER A 93 -1.73 -17.71 -21.48
C SER A 93 -3.02 -17.10 -22.00
N CYS A 94 -2.90 -16.00 -22.75
CA CYS A 94 -4.04 -15.29 -23.34
C CYS A 94 -3.62 -14.71 -24.69
N GLN A 95 -4.36 -15.02 -25.75
CA GLN A 95 -4.11 -14.48 -27.08
C GLN A 95 -5.40 -14.40 -27.89
N VAL A 96 -5.49 -13.42 -28.78
CA VAL A 96 -6.49 -13.44 -29.86
C VAL A 96 -6.05 -14.50 -30.85
N SER A 97 -6.93 -15.45 -31.22
CA SER A 97 -6.66 -16.53 -32.15
C SER A 97 -7.43 -16.40 -33.48
N ALA A 98 -8.36 -15.45 -33.59
CA ALA A 98 -9.06 -15.10 -34.81
C ALA A 98 -9.54 -13.65 -34.72
N PRO A 99 -9.55 -12.91 -35.86
CA PRO A 99 -9.22 -13.31 -37.25
C PRO A 99 -7.71 -13.40 -37.51
N GLN A 100 -6.86 -12.99 -36.58
CA GLN A 100 -5.40 -13.05 -36.64
C GLN A 100 -4.83 -13.40 -35.26
N ASP A 101 -3.66 -13.99 -35.23
CA ASP A 101 -2.95 -14.27 -33.98
C ASP A 101 -2.35 -12.99 -33.39
N ILE A 102 -2.71 -12.69 -32.12
CA ILE A 102 -2.18 -11.55 -31.37
C ILE A 102 -1.86 -12.02 -29.94
N PRO A 103 -0.59 -12.22 -29.58
CA PRO A 103 -0.20 -12.41 -28.18
C PRO A 103 -0.61 -11.19 -27.34
N LEU A 104 -1.23 -11.43 -26.20
CA LEU A 104 -1.70 -10.35 -25.33
C LEU A 104 -0.76 -10.17 -24.13
N ILE A 105 -0.40 -8.93 -23.84
CA ILE A 105 0.14 -8.54 -22.54
C ILE A 105 -1.04 -8.53 -21.57
N ALA A 106 -1.17 -9.57 -20.80
CA ALA A 106 -2.32 -9.82 -19.96
C ALA A 106 -1.91 -10.56 -18.69
N TYR A 107 -2.70 -10.40 -17.62
CA TYR A 107 -2.51 -11.14 -16.38
C TYR A 107 -3.85 -11.41 -15.69
N PRO A 108 -4.05 -12.60 -15.07
CA PRO A 108 -5.27 -12.87 -14.33
C PRO A 108 -5.26 -12.08 -13.01
N LYS A 109 -6.42 -11.64 -12.56
CA LYS A 109 -6.55 -11.03 -11.24
C LYS A 109 -6.40 -12.10 -10.15
N ALA A 110 -5.76 -11.76 -9.03
CA ALA A 110 -5.58 -12.68 -7.91
C ALA A 110 -6.93 -13.22 -7.41
N TRP A 111 -6.93 -14.44 -6.93
CA TRP A 111 -8.14 -15.21 -6.54
C TRP A 111 -9.13 -15.50 -7.68
N SER A 112 -8.74 -15.31 -8.94
CA SER A 112 -9.48 -15.87 -10.07
C SER A 112 -9.47 -17.40 -10.02
N PRO A 113 -10.61 -18.08 -10.26
CA PRO A 113 -10.65 -19.54 -10.33
C PRO A 113 -9.99 -20.05 -11.63
N SER A 114 -9.55 -21.33 -11.62
CA SER A 114 -9.07 -22.02 -12.81
C SER A 114 -10.17 -22.21 -13.85
N LEU A 115 -9.75 -22.28 -15.11
CA LEU A 115 -10.52 -22.95 -16.16
C LEU A 115 -10.36 -24.47 -16.04
N ARG A 116 -11.31 -25.23 -16.59
CA ARG A 116 -11.20 -26.70 -16.63
C ARG A 116 -10.09 -27.19 -17.56
N GLY A 117 -9.59 -26.32 -18.43
CA GLY A 117 -8.53 -26.51 -19.42
C GLY A 117 -8.48 -25.33 -20.37
N PRO A 118 -7.54 -25.34 -21.33
CA PRO A 118 -7.48 -24.32 -22.36
C PRO A 118 -8.81 -24.22 -23.13
N VAL A 119 -9.26 -23.01 -23.38
CA VAL A 119 -10.49 -22.72 -24.13
C VAL A 119 -10.23 -21.73 -25.24
N THR A 120 -10.96 -21.85 -26.35
CA THR A 120 -11.05 -20.83 -27.39
C THR A 120 -12.53 -20.45 -27.55
N ALA A 121 -12.85 -19.18 -27.37
CA ALA A 121 -14.22 -18.72 -27.37
C ALA A 121 -14.38 -17.38 -28.10
N ASP A 122 -15.59 -17.14 -28.60
CA ASP A 122 -15.94 -15.83 -29.16
C ASP A 122 -15.97 -14.77 -28.07
N VAL A 123 -15.70 -13.52 -28.48
CA VAL A 123 -15.64 -12.36 -27.58
C VAL A 123 -16.90 -11.51 -27.77
N VAL A 124 -17.44 -11.03 -26.64
CA VAL A 124 -18.51 -10.02 -26.61
C VAL A 124 -18.02 -8.79 -25.87
N LEU A 125 -18.01 -7.64 -26.53
CA LEU A 125 -17.71 -6.36 -25.93
C LEU A 125 -18.98 -5.77 -25.31
N ILE A 126 -18.94 -5.49 -24.01
CA ILE A 126 -20.00 -4.79 -23.27
C ILE A 126 -19.48 -3.39 -22.91
N ASP A 127 -19.79 -2.43 -23.78
CA ASP A 127 -19.53 -1.01 -23.55
C ASP A 127 -20.89 -0.30 -23.39
N VAL A 128 -21.29 -0.07 -22.15
CA VAL A 128 -22.61 0.46 -21.79
C VAL A 128 -22.48 1.61 -20.78
N LYS A 129 -23.43 2.54 -20.86
CA LYS A 129 -23.44 3.73 -19.99
C LYS A 129 -24.26 3.52 -18.72
N ASP A 130 -25.21 2.60 -18.75
CA ASP A 130 -26.12 2.34 -17.64
C ASP A 130 -26.62 0.89 -17.60
N ALA A 131 -27.37 0.57 -16.56
CA ALA A 131 -27.93 -0.76 -16.35
C ALA A 131 -29.05 -1.11 -17.36
N ALA A 132 -29.72 -0.13 -17.97
CA ALA A 132 -30.77 -0.39 -18.98
C ALA A 132 -30.14 -0.87 -20.28
N GLU A 133 -29.01 -0.27 -20.69
CA GLU A 133 -28.27 -0.73 -21.86
C GLU A 133 -27.70 -2.16 -21.67
N LEU A 134 -27.33 -2.51 -20.44
CA LEU A 134 -26.83 -3.86 -20.13
C LEU A 134 -27.86 -4.95 -20.42
N GLN A 135 -29.15 -4.65 -20.33
CA GLN A 135 -30.22 -5.62 -20.64
C GLN A 135 -30.19 -6.10 -22.10
N LYS A 136 -29.59 -5.33 -23.03
CA LYS A 136 -29.46 -5.72 -24.44
C LYS A 136 -28.59 -6.97 -24.64
N PHE A 137 -27.75 -7.28 -23.68
CA PHE A 137 -26.82 -8.41 -23.74
C PHE A 137 -27.37 -9.70 -23.12
N LYS A 138 -28.54 -9.67 -22.54
CA LYS A 138 -29.20 -10.86 -21.99
C LYS A 138 -29.38 -11.96 -23.05
N GLY A 139 -29.03 -13.19 -22.67
CA GLY A 139 -29.10 -14.37 -23.53
C GLY A 139 -27.94 -14.51 -24.52
N GLN A 140 -26.94 -13.62 -24.48
CA GLN A 140 -25.86 -13.59 -25.47
C GLN A 140 -24.49 -14.05 -24.93
N LEU A 141 -24.35 -14.26 -23.61
CA LEU A 141 -23.02 -14.42 -23.00
C LEU A 141 -22.63 -15.87 -22.72
N LYS A 142 -23.52 -16.84 -22.89
CA LYS A 142 -23.24 -18.24 -22.61
C LYS A 142 -22.05 -18.75 -23.44
N GLY A 143 -21.02 -19.25 -22.75
CA GLY A 143 -19.83 -19.80 -23.39
C GLY A 143 -18.95 -18.77 -24.11
N LYS A 144 -19.14 -17.46 -23.83
CA LYS A 144 -18.34 -16.37 -24.41
C LYS A 144 -17.33 -15.84 -23.41
N ILE A 145 -16.33 -15.12 -23.91
CA ILE A 145 -15.46 -14.26 -23.13
C ILE A 145 -16.00 -12.83 -23.22
N VAL A 146 -16.20 -12.17 -22.09
CA VAL A 146 -16.77 -10.85 -22.01
C VAL A 146 -15.67 -9.81 -21.86
N MET A 147 -15.57 -8.86 -22.78
CA MET A 147 -14.77 -7.63 -22.61
C MET A 147 -15.66 -6.58 -21.94
N SER A 148 -15.19 -6.03 -20.82
CA SER A 148 -15.94 -5.12 -19.94
C SER A 148 -15.45 -3.68 -20.04
N GLY A 149 -16.27 -2.79 -20.62
CA GLY A 149 -15.99 -1.37 -20.82
C GLY A 149 -15.43 -1.05 -22.20
N GLY A 150 -15.51 0.21 -22.58
CA GLY A 150 -15.02 0.73 -23.86
C GLY A 150 -13.51 0.95 -23.88
N GLU A 151 -13.05 1.63 -24.95
CA GLU A 151 -11.63 2.00 -25.11
C GLU A 151 -11.14 2.88 -23.97
N GLN A 152 -9.89 2.65 -23.55
CA GLN A 152 -9.22 3.48 -22.56
C GLN A 152 -8.47 4.61 -23.27
N PRO A 153 -8.63 5.87 -22.85
CA PRO A 153 -7.91 6.97 -23.48
C PRO A 153 -6.41 6.87 -23.15
N LEU A 154 -5.58 6.90 -24.18
CA LEU A 154 -4.12 6.93 -24.07
C LEU A 154 -3.59 8.23 -24.65
N ALA A 155 -2.56 8.79 -24.03
CA ALA A 155 -1.92 10.02 -24.44
C ALA A 155 -0.39 9.87 -24.47
N ALA A 156 0.27 10.63 -25.34
CA ALA A 156 1.72 10.69 -25.35
C ALA A 156 2.27 11.34 -24.08
N HIS A 157 3.43 10.89 -23.63
CA HIS A 157 4.14 11.43 -22.49
C HIS A 157 5.05 12.59 -22.91
N PHE A 158 4.73 13.80 -22.47
CA PHE A 158 5.53 15.00 -22.66
C PHE A 158 6.33 15.39 -21.42
N THR A 159 6.16 14.66 -20.32
CA THR A 159 6.90 14.82 -19.07
C THR A 159 7.49 13.47 -18.67
N PRO A 160 8.68 13.44 -18.02
CA PRO A 160 9.26 12.19 -17.53
C PRO A 160 8.29 11.44 -16.61
N GLN A 161 8.23 10.12 -16.76
CA GLN A 161 7.45 9.27 -15.87
C GLN A 161 8.16 9.05 -14.53
N GLY A 162 9.49 9.01 -14.53
CA GLY A 162 10.30 8.94 -13.32
C GLY A 162 10.68 10.35 -12.86
N THR A 163 10.47 10.62 -11.58
CA THR A 163 10.77 11.92 -10.98
C THR A 163 11.45 11.78 -9.63
N ARG A 164 12.26 12.79 -9.29
CA ARG A 164 12.76 13.02 -7.93
C ARG A 164 12.17 14.32 -7.40
N PHE A 165 12.08 14.45 -6.09
CA PHE A 165 11.68 15.72 -5.48
C PHE A 165 12.70 16.82 -5.79
N THR A 166 12.21 17.97 -6.21
CA THR A 166 13.03 19.19 -6.31
C THR A 166 13.18 19.84 -4.93
N ASP A 167 14.18 20.72 -4.79
CA ASP A 167 14.40 21.43 -3.53
C ASP A 167 13.20 22.31 -3.15
N GLU A 168 12.50 22.91 -4.13
CA GLU A 168 11.28 23.68 -3.91
C GLU A 168 10.13 22.80 -3.38
N GLN A 169 9.99 21.58 -3.88
CA GLN A 169 8.99 20.64 -3.41
C GLN A 169 9.28 20.20 -1.97
N LEU A 170 10.56 19.92 -1.66
CA LEU A 170 11.00 19.53 -0.33
C LEU A 170 10.83 20.67 0.67
N LEU A 171 11.16 21.91 0.27
CA LEU A 171 10.94 23.10 1.09
C LEU A 171 9.45 23.30 1.38
N ALA A 172 8.59 23.19 0.37
CA ALA A 172 7.14 23.28 0.54
C ALA A 172 6.55 22.17 1.43
N MET A 173 7.21 21.00 1.50
CA MET A 173 6.85 19.94 2.46
C MET A 173 7.28 20.32 3.88
N ALA A 174 8.46 20.88 4.06
CA ALA A 174 8.98 21.30 5.36
C ALA A 174 8.19 22.49 5.96
N GLU A 175 7.76 23.44 5.13
CA GLU A 175 6.99 24.62 5.56
C GLU A 175 5.49 24.34 5.80
N ALA A 176 5.04 23.10 5.54
CA ALA A 176 3.63 22.79 5.69
C ALA A 176 3.20 22.84 7.15
N GLN A 177 2.09 23.51 7.41
CA GLN A 177 1.45 23.53 8.72
C GLN A 177 0.85 22.16 9.05
N ALA A 178 0.79 21.82 10.34
CA ALA A 178 0.08 20.66 10.82
C ALA A 178 -1.38 20.67 10.34
N GLN A 179 -1.83 19.59 9.72
CA GLN A 179 -3.23 19.47 9.32
C GLN A 179 -4.10 19.33 10.57
N ALA A 180 -5.13 20.14 10.69
CA ALA A 180 -6.09 20.03 11.78
C ALA A 180 -6.69 18.60 11.83
N PRO A 181 -6.81 17.98 13.00
CA PRO A 181 -7.42 16.68 13.15
C PRO A 181 -8.88 16.72 12.67
N GLY A 182 -9.26 15.85 11.74
CA GLY A 182 -10.67 15.70 11.36
C GLY A 182 -11.02 15.93 9.88
N ARG A 183 -10.11 16.42 9.03
CA ARG A 183 -10.29 16.34 7.58
C ARG A 183 -9.41 15.21 7.03
N GLY A 184 -9.95 14.02 7.00
CA GLY A 184 -9.34 12.87 6.36
C GLY A 184 -9.03 13.19 4.90
N GLY A 185 -7.81 13.62 4.65
CA GLY A 185 -7.23 13.64 3.32
C GLY A 185 -6.87 12.21 2.97
N GLY A 186 -7.69 11.55 2.18
CA GLY A 186 -7.30 10.32 1.51
C GLY A 186 -6.01 10.58 0.73
N GLY A 187 -5.06 9.66 0.84
CA GLY A 187 -3.71 9.70 0.34
C GLY A 187 -3.52 10.51 -0.94
N GLY A 188 -2.89 11.65 -0.81
CA GLY A 188 -2.39 12.44 -1.92
C GLY A 188 -0.91 12.18 -2.04
N GLY A 189 -0.52 11.34 -3.01
CA GLY A 189 0.84 11.37 -3.52
C GLY A 189 1.20 12.82 -3.86
N ALA A 190 2.42 13.24 -3.51
CA ALA A 190 2.93 14.58 -3.71
C ALA A 190 2.87 15.00 -5.19
N GLY A 191 1.83 15.72 -5.58
CA GLY A 191 1.68 16.41 -6.85
C GLY A 191 1.59 17.91 -6.59
N GLY A 192 2.49 18.68 -7.21
CA GLY A 192 2.77 20.08 -7.03
C GLY A 192 1.57 21.01 -6.80
N GLY A 193 1.59 21.73 -5.69
CA GLY A 193 0.69 22.83 -5.41
C GLY A 193 1.13 24.08 -6.17
N GLN A 194 0.34 24.49 -7.16
CA GLN A 194 0.47 25.83 -7.74
C GLN A 194 -0.12 26.86 -6.77
N GLY A 195 0.73 27.86 -6.46
CA GLY A 195 0.38 29.02 -5.65
C GLY A 195 -0.81 29.80 -6.20
N ARG A 196 -1.78 30.10 -5.34
CA ARG A 196 -2.82 31.09 -5.62
C ARG A 196 -2.22 32.48 -5.50
N ARG A 197 -2.04 33.17 -6.63
CA ARG A 197 -1.97 34.63 -6.67
C ARG A 197 -3.40 35.17 -6.68
N ALA A 198 -3.68 36.07 -5.73
CA ALA A 198 -4.83 36.94 -5.79
C ALA A 198 -4.61 38.01 -6.88
N GLY A 199 -5.58 38.20 -7.76
CA GLY A 199 -5.56 39.22 -8.79
C GLY A 199 -6.89 39.27 -9.53
N ALA A 200 -7.49 40.43 -9.55
CA ALA A 200 -8.82 40.75 -10.07
C ALA A 200 -8.94 40.67 -11.59
N GLY A 201 -10.14 40.30 -12.04
CA GLY A 201 -10.85 40.82 -13.22
C GLY A 201 -10.34 40.46 -14.60
N GLY A 202 -11.24 39.85 -15.42
CA GLY A 202 -11.09 39.83 -16.88
C GLY A 202 -11.74 38.63 -17.56
N GLN A 203 -12.70 38.91 -18.41
CA GLN A 203 -13.54 38.01 -19.20
C GLN A 203 -12.79 37.16 -20.23
N GLY A 204 -13.29 35.95 -20.48
CA GLY A 204 -13.37 35.34 -21.82
C GLY A 204 -12.20 34.45 -22.24
N GLY A 205 -12.46 33.18 -22.51
CA GLY A 205 -11.57 32.30 -23.28
C GLY A 205 -11.78 30.83 -22.98
N GLN A 206 -12.44 30.12 -23.93
CA GLN A 206 -12.56 28.67 -24.00
C GLN A 206 -11.19 28.01 -24.15
N GLY A 207 -10.97 26.88 -23.49
CA GLY A 207 -9.96 25.95 -23.93
C GLY A 207 -9.21 25.20 -22.84
N ALA A 208 -9.20 23.90 -22.98
CA ALA A 208 -8.30 22.88 -22.42
C ALA A 208 -8.58 22.39 -20.98
N GLN A 209 -9.34 21.31 -20.91
CA GLN A 209 -9.36 20.40 -19.77
C GLN A 209 -8.02 19.64 -19.68
N GLY A 210 -7.19 20.04 -18.74
CA GLY A 210 -6.00 19.26 -18.35
C GLY A 210 -6.42 18.07 -17.51
N GLN A 211 -6.21 16.87 -18.03
CA GLN A 211 -6.43 15.60 -17.34
C GLN A 211 -5.47 15.46 -16.15
N ARG A 212 -6.04 15.27 -14.98
CA ARG A 212 -5.31 14.88 -13.77
C ARG A 212 -5.19 13.37 -13.73
N GLY A 213 -4.00 12.84 -13.99
CA GLY A 213 -3.64 11.46 -13.66
C GLY A 213 -3.60 11.31 -12.12
N GLY A 214 -4.55 10.62 -11.55
CA GLY A 214 -4.60 10.27 -10.14
C GLY A 214 -4.40 8.77 -10.00
N ALA A 215 -3.26 8.36 -9.46
CA ALA A 215 -3.01 6.98 -9.07
C ALA A 215 -3.66 6.68 -7.71
N GLY A 216 -4.29 5.52 -7.62
CA GLY A 216 -4.35 4.67 -6.46
C GLY A 216 -5.28 5.02 -5.31
N GLY A 217 -6.04 4.05 -4.92
CA GLY A 217 -6.89 4.06 -3.74
C GLY A 217 -8.28 4.64 -4.00
N GLN A 218 -9.31 3.82 -3.94
CA GLN A 218 -10.70 4.26 -4.00
C GLN A 218 -11.08 5.08 -2.75
N GLY A 219 -10.50 6.28 -2.62
CA GLY A 219 -10.94 7.34 -1.75
C GLY A 219 -12.12 8.05 -2.41
N GLN A 220 -13.33 7.75 -1.99
CA GLN A 220 -14.55 8.43 -2.44
C GLN A 220 -14.49 9.92 -2.07
N ARG A 221 -14.50 10.80 -3.06
CA ARG A 221 -14.75 12.22 -2.85
C ARG A 221 -16.17 12.41 -2.31
N PRO A 222 -16.40 13.19 -1.24
CA PRO A 222 -17.74 13.57 -0.83
C PRO A 222 -18.39 14.42 -1.93
N GLY A 223 -19.53 13.97 -2.46
CA GLY A 223 -20.35 14.76 -3.39
C GLY A 223 -20.42 14.27 -4.85
N GLN A 224 -19.73 13.19 -5.25
CA GLN A 224 -20.02 12.56 -6.53
C GLN A 224 -21.16 11.54 -6.36
N PHE A 225 -22.26 11.76 -7.06
CA PHE A 225 -23.29 10.75 -7.26
C PHE A 225 -22.61 9.48 -7.77
N ARG A 226 -22.71 8.38 -6.99
CA ARG A 226 -22.28 7.06 -7.45
C ARG A 226 -23.19 6.68 -8.61
N GLY A 227 -22.68 6.76 -9.82
CA GLY A 227 -23.26 6.02 -10.92
C GLY A 227 -23.29 4.53 -10.56
N PRO A 228 -24.20 3.74 -11.12
CA PRO A 228 -24.26 2.31 -10.87
C PRO A 228 -22.90 1.68 -11.13
N ASN A 229 -22.46 0.76 -10.24
CA ASN A 229 -21.21 0.00 -10.43
C ASN A 229 -21.39 -0.95 -11.63
N LEU A 230 -21.19 -0.42 -12.83
CA LEU A 230 -21.43 -1.14 -14.08
C LEU A 230 -20.52 -2.37 -14.21
N SER A 231 -19.28 -2.28 -13.79
CA SER A 231 -18.35 -3.43 -13.84
C SER A 231 -18.86 -4.60 -12.99
N GLY A 232 -19.37 -4.32 -11.79
CA GLY A 232 -19.99 -5.35 -10.95
C GLY A 232 -21.27 -5.92 -11.58
N ALA A 233 -22.09 -5.08 -12.22
CA ALA A 233 -23.29 -5.52 -12.91
C ALA A 233 -22.98 -6.37 -14.14
N ILE A 234 -21.95 -6.02 -14.92
CA ILE A 234 -21.45 -6.81 -16.05
C ILE A 234 -20.94 -8.18 -15.55
N LEU A 235 -20.11 -8.20 -14.50
CA LEU A 235 -19.63 -9.43 -13.90
C LEU A 235 -20.79 -10.32 -13.45
N ARG A 236 -21.81 -9.74 -12.81
CA ARG A 236 -22.99 -10.48 -12.37
C ARG A 236 -23.76 -11.08 -13.54
N LEU A 237 -24.03 -10.30 -14.58
CA LEU A 237 -24.71 -10.78 -15.80
C LEU A 237 -23.90 -11.88 -16.49
N ALA A 238 -22.58 -11.69 -16.63
CA ALA A 238 -21.68 -12.70 -17.22
C ALA A 238 -21.74 -14.02 -16.47
N MET A 239 -21.78 -13.98 -15.13
CA MET A 239 -21.91 -15.18 -14.31
C MET A 239 -23.27 -15.85 -14.46
N ASP A 240 -24.35 -15.08 -14.39
CA ASP A 240 -25.73 -15.61 -14.46
C ASP A 240 -25.99 -16.32 -15.80
N GLU A 241 -25.37 -15.83 -16.86
CA GLU A 241 -25.51 -16.43 -18.20
C GLU A 241 -24.47 -17.50 -18.55
N GLY A 242 -23.50 -17.74 -17.69
CA GLY A 242 -22.48 -18.76 -17.93
C GLY A 242 -21.42 -18.35 -18.94
N ALA A 243 -20.95 -17.12 -18.89
CA ALA A 243 -19.74 -16.69 -19.58
C ALA A 243 -18.52 -17.45 -19.04
N ILE A 244 -17.45 -17.54 -19.84
CA ILE A 244 -16.22 -18.25 -19.49
C ILE A 244 -15.32 -17.40 -18.60
N ALA A 245 -15.13 -16.13 -18.97
CA ALA A 245 -14.25 -15.19 -18.30
C ALA A 245 -14.70 -13.74 -18.58
N VAL A 246 -14.21 -12.82 -17.73
CA VAL A 246 -14.33 -11.38 -17.95
C VAL A 246 -12.94 -10.80 -18.16
N ILE A 247 -12.77 -9.97 -19.17
CA ILE A 247 -11.52 -9.27 -19.50
C ILE A 247 -11.79 -7.76 -19.40
N ASP A 248 -10.90 -7.03 -18.74
CA ASP A 248 -10.91 -5.57 -18.71
C ASP A 248 -9.58 -4.98 -19.22
N GLY A 249 -9.63 -3.71 -19.65
CA GLY A 249 -8.43 -2.94 -19.99
C GLY A 249 -7.75 -2.42 -18.74
N SER A 250 -6.42 -2.42 -18.75
CA SER A 250 -5.63 -1.77 -17.72
C SER A 250 -5.84 -0.25 -17.73
N ARG A 251 -5.44 0.41 -16.66
CA ARG A 251 -5.32 1.88 -16.58
C ARG A 251 -3.94 2.40 -16.99
N GLY A 252 -2.98 1.50 -17.22
CA GLY A 252 -1.61 1.83 -17.64
C GLY A 252 -1.46 1.94 -19.14
N ASP A 253 -0.29 2.32 -19.57
CA ASP A 253 0.15 2.41 -20.96
C ASP A 253 1.54 1.78 -21.14
N ASP A 254 2.08 1.83 -22.34
CA ASP A 254 3.36 1.22 -22.70
C ASP A 254 3.48 -0.26 -22.27
N GLY A 255 2.37 -1.00 -22.34
CA GLY A 255 2.30 -2.39 -21.89
C GLY A 255 2.28 -2.57 -20.37
N THR A 256 2.18 -1.50 -19.60
CA THR A 256 2.03 -1.58 -18.14
C THR A 256 0.62 -2.01 -17.80
N ILE A 257 0.50 -3.11 -17.04
CA ILE A 257 -0.79 -3.59 -16.53
C ILE A 257 -0.82 -3.54 -15.01
N PHE A 258 -1.83 -2.88 -14.47
CA PHE A 258 -2.09 -2.81 -13.04
C PHE A 258 -3.09 -3.91 -12.67
N VAL A 259 -2.66 -4.87 -11.85
CA VAL A 259 -3.44 -6.07 -11.54
C VAL A 259 -3.47 -6.33 -10.05
N GLN A 260 -4.66 -6.38 -9.50
CA GLN A 260 -4.92 -6.67 -8.09
C GLN A 260 -5.90 -7.85 -7.97
N SER A 261 -6.71 -7.87 -6.92
CA SER A 261 -7.68 -8.93 -6.66
C SER A 261 -8.84 -8.95 -7.66
N ALA A 262 -9.38 -10.13 -7.92
CA ALA A 262 -10.64 -10.31 -8.62
C ALA A 262 -11.80 -9.69 -7.83
N ALA A 263 -12.78 -9.20 -8.55
CA ALA A 263 -14.00 -8.67 -7.95
C ALA A 263 -14.94 -9.81 -7.53
N VAL A 264 -15.59 -9.62 -6.39
CA VAL A 264 -16.72 -10.44 -5.96
C VAL A 264 -17.99 -9.90 -6.64
N PRO A 265 -18.80 -10.77 -7.26
CA PRO A 265 -20.04 -10.32 -7.89
C PRO A 265 -21.00 -9.74 -6.83
N PRO A 266 -21.68 -8.63 -7.13
CA PRO A 266 -22.67 -8.09 -6.22
C PRO A 266 -23.80 -9.11 -6.00
N PRO A 267 -24.54 -9.05 -4.88
CA PRO A 267 -25.73 -9.88 -4.66
C PRO A 267 -26.70 -9.76 -5.82
N ALA A 268 -27.42 -10.85 -6.14
CA ALA A 268 -28.52 -10.79 -7.08
C ALA A 268 -29.56 -9.75 -6.59
N VAL A 269 -29.84 -8.75 -7.40
CA VAL A 269 -30.87 -7.76 -7.05
C VAL A 269 -32.20 -8.47 -7.08
N ASN A 270 -32.84 -8.62 -5.91
CA ASN A 270 -34.20 -9.13 -5.83
C ASN A 270 -35.16 -8.04 -6.38
N PRO A 271 -35.89 -8.25 -7.47
CA PRO A 271 -36.74 -7.22 -8.06
C PRO A 271 -37.79 -6.66 -7.09
N SER A 272 -38.16 -7.43 -6.05
CA SER A 272 -39.12 -7.01 -5.02
C SER A 272 -38.54 -6.05 -3.98
N MET A 273 -37.21 -5.78 -3.99
CA MET A 273 -36.58 -4.83 -3.10
C MET A 273 -36.08 -3.55 -3.80
N ALA A 274 -36.51 -3.29 -5.02
CA ALA A 274 -36.29 -2.00 -5.67
C ALA A 274 -37.12 -0.96 -4.91
N ALA A 275 -36.47 -0.18 -4.04
CA ALA A 275 -37.13 0.96 -3.41
C ALA A 275 -37.65 1.90 -4.54
N PRO A 276 -38.91 2.36 -4.46
CA PRO A 276 -39.42 3.28 -5.47
C PRO A 276 -38.53 4.52 -5.52
N ALA A 277 -38.27 4.97 -6.74
CA ALA A 277 -37.57 6.22 -7.00
C ALA A 277 -38.24 7.34 -6.20
N ARG A 278 -37.54 7.90 -5.21
CA ARG A 278 -38.01 9.09 -4.51
C ARG A 278 -38.00 10.24 -5.50
N GLU A 279 -39.17 10.69 -5.90
CA GLU A 279 -39.35 11.96 -6.56
C GLU A 279 -38.76 13.09 -5.72
N ALA A 280 -38.04 13.98 -6.38
CA ALA A 280 -37.44 15.15 -5.74
C ALA A 280 -38.54 16.14 -5.34
N GLY A 281 -39.06 15.97 -4.13
CA GLY A 281 -39.93 16.93 -3.47
C GLY A 281 -39.17 17.61 -2.34
N ALA A 282 -39.00 18.93 -2.46
CA ALA A 282 -38.44 19.78 -1.43
C ALA A 282 -39.30 19.74 -0.16
N ALA A 283 -38.73 19.28 0.95
CA ALA A 283 -39.26 19.53 2.28
C ALA A 283 -38.13 19.60 3.30
N SER A 284 -37.97 20.77 3.89
CA SER A 284 -37.22 21.05 5.11
C SER A 284 -37.80 20.26 6.28
N GLY A 285 -36.97 19.58 7.06
CA GLY A 285 -37.44 19.01 8.32
C GLY A 285 -36.53 17.93 8.90
N THR A 286 -35.89 18.23 10.00
CA THR A 286 -35.39 17.37 11.10
C THR A 286 -34.66 16.08 10.73
N ALA A 287 -33.38 16.02 11.13
CA ALA A 287 -32.55 14.83 11.08
C ALA A 287 -33.18 13.66 11.84
N PRO A 288 -33.23 12.45 11.29
CA PRO A 288 -33.61 11.27 12.04
C PRO A 288 -32.44 10.78 12.90
N ALA A 289 -32.82 10.31 14.09
CA ALA A 289 -31.97 9.83 15.16
C ALA A 289 -30.96 8.75 14.72
N SER A 290 -29.80 8.84 15.33
CA SER A 290 -28.70 7.89 15.37
C SER A 290 -29.12 6.43 15.48
N GLY A 291 -28.62 5.57 14.56
CA GLY A 291 -28.76 4.11 14.66
C GLY A 291 -28.44 3.30 13.42
N ALA A 292 -28.23 3.92 12.27
CA ALA A 292 -27.89 3.19 11.05
C ALA A 292 -26.40 2.79 11.08
N GLN A 293 -26.12 1.50 11.31
CA GLN A 293 -24.80 0.92 11.09
C GLN A 293 -24.37 1.24 9.66
N PRO A 294 -23.09 1.63 9.45
CA PRO A 294 -22.56 1.79 8.10
C PRO A 294 -22.76 0.48 7.33
N PRO A 295 -23.07 0.55 6.02
CA PRO A 295 -23.31 -0.65 5.23
C PRO A 295 -22.10 -1.59 5.38
N ARG A 296 -22.35 -2.83 5.82
CA ARG A 296 -21.32 -3.86 5.90
C ARG A 296 -20.73 -4.03 4.50
N ARG A 297 -19.42 -3.92 4.37
CA ARG A 297 -18.72 -4.32 3.15
C ARG A 297 -19.04 -5.79 2.89
N GLY A 298 -19.33 -6.14 1.64
CA GLY A 298 -19.45 -7.54 1.24
C GLY A 298 -18.12 -8.30 1.51
N PRO A 299 -18.14 -9.64 1.49
CA PRO A 299 -16.95 -10.46 1.70
C PRO A 299 -15.89 -10.13 0.65
N SER A 300 -14.62 -10.14 1.07
CA SER A 300 -13.47 -10.06 0.17
C SER A 300 -13.32 -11.36 -0.61
N VAL A 301 -12.68 -11.32 -1.78
CA VAL A 301 -12.54 -12.52 -2.64
C VAL A 301 -11.71 -13.64 -1.98
N TRP A 302 -10.84 -13.30 -1.03
CA TRP A 302 -10.06 -14.26 -0.23
C TRP A 302 -10.84 -14.85 0.96
N ASP A 303 -12.01 -14.32 1.30
CA ASP A 303 -12.82 -14.90 2.38
C ASP A 303 -13.33 -16.29 1.98
N LYS A 304 -13.32 -17.24 2.92
CA LYS A 304 -13.89 -18.58 2.67
C LYS A 304 -15.36 -18.56 2.32
N SER A 305 -16.08 -17.55 2.80
CA SER A 305 -17.50 -17.32 2.54
C SER A 305 -17.77 -16.52 1.26
N ALA A 306 -16.73 -16.08 0.54
CA ALA A 306 -16.91 -15.28 -0.67
C ALA A 306 -17.73 -16.05 -1.72
N PRO A 307 -18.67 -15.38 -2.40
CA PRO A 307 -19.34 -15.97 -3.54
C PRO A 307 -18.35 -16.39 -4.62
N LYS A 308 -18.68 -17.45 -5.36
CA LYS A 308 -17.89 -17.83 -6.54
C LYS A 308 -17.85 -16.67 -7.52
N THR A 309 -16.73 -16.51 -8.21
CA THR A 309 -16.56 -15.54 -9.29
C THR A 309 -16.09 -16.24 -10.58
N LEU A 310 -16.08 -15.52 -11.70
CA LEU A 310 -15.47 -15.97 -12.95
C LEU A 310 -13.98 -15.68 -12.96
N PRO A 311 -13.19 -16.35 -13.81
CA PRO A 311 -11.87 -15.89 -14.20
C PRO A 311 -11.93 -14.43 -14.67
N GLN A 312 -11.08 -13.58 -14.11
CA GLN A 312 -10.96 -12.17 -14.45
C GLN A 312 -9.54 -11.87 -14.90
N VAL A 313 -9.38 -11.26 -16.06
CA VAL A 313 -8.08 -10.99 -16.69
C VAL A 313 -8.00 -9.51 -17.06
N THR A 314 -6.86 -8.89 -16.77
CA THR A 314 -6.55 -7.53 -17.21
C THR A 314 -5.59 -7.59 -18.39
N VAL A 315 -5.87 -6.83 -19.45
CA VAL A 315 -5.08 -6.73 -20.68
C VAL A 315 -4.52 -5.32 -20.80
N SER A 316 -3.35 -5.14 -21.43
CA SER A 316 -2.80 -3.81 -21.69
C SER A 316 -3.78 -2.93 -22.45
N SER A 317 -3.78 -1.64 -22.13
CA SER A 317 -4.75 -0.69 -22.72
C SER A 317 -4.65 -0.65 -24.25
N GLU A 318 -3.44 -0.70 -24.82
CA GLU A 318 -3.21 -0.67 -26.26
C GLU A 318 -3.86 -1.86 -26.97
N GLN A 319 -3.68 -3.06 -26.41
CA GLN A 319 -4.22 -4.28 -26.99
C GLN A 319 -5.73 -4.40 -26.74
N TYR A 320 -6.20 -3.98 -25.59
CA TYR A 320 -7.63 -3.89 -25.28
C TYR A 320 -8.34 -2.95 -26.26
N ASN A 321 -7.82 -1.75 -26.48
CA ASN A 321 -8.32 -0.76 -27.42
C ASN A 321 -8.33 -1.29 -28.86
N ARG A 322 -7.24 -1.99 -29.26
CA ARG A 322 -7.17 -2.64 -30.58
C ARG A 322 -8.32 -3.64 -30.75
N MET A 323 -8.55 -4.51 -29.77
CA MET A 323 -9.65 -5.50 -29.83
C MET A 323 -11.01 -4.80 -29.87
N ALA A 324 -11.23 -3.76 -29.07
CA ALA A 324 -12.47 -3.00 -29.05
C ALA A 324 -12.76 -2.36 -30.43
N ARG A 325 -11.75 -1.75 -31.07
CA ARG A 325 -11.88 -1.19 -32.43
C ARG A 325 -12.16 -2.25 -33.49
N MET A 326 -11.48 -3.41 -33.42
CA MET A 326 -11.75 -4.52 -34.34
C MET A 326 -13.21 -4.98 -34.26
N ILE A 327 -13.74 -5.13 -33.04
CA ILE A 327 -15.17 -5.46 -32.84
C ILE A 327 -16.07 -4.33 -33.37
N GLY A 328 -15.70 -3.07 -33.15
CA GLY A 328 -16.41 -1.91 -33.67
C GLY A 328 -16.49 -1.86 -35.20
N PHE A 329 -15.49 -2.41 -35.90
CA PHE A 329 -15.48 -2.60 -37.35
C PHE A 329 -16.22 -3.86 -37.80
N GLY A 330 -16.80 -4.63 -36.89
CA GLY A 330 -17.58 -5.82 -37.21
C GLY A 330 -16.79 -7.14 -37.23
N GLU A 331 -15.50 -7.10 -36.84
CA GLU A 331 -14.68 -8.30 -36.76
C GLU A 331 -15.14 -9.22 -35.63
N LYS A 332 -15.13 -10.52 -35.89
CA LYS A 332 -15.48 -11.55 -34.89
C LYS A 332 -14.21 -12.11 -34.25
N LEU A 333 -13.94 -11.66 -33.05
CA LEU A 333 -12.75 -12.09 -32.33
C LEU A 333 -13.00 -13.42 -31.60
N LYS A 334 -11.96 -14.27 -31.61
CA LYS A 334 -11.83 -15.40 -30.69
C LYS A 334 -10.60 -15.21 -29.82
N ILE A 335 -10.73 -15.50 -28.53
CA ILE A 335 -9.61 -15.53 -27.60
C ILE A 335 -9.36 -16.97 -27.14
N SER A 336 -8.10 -17.39 -27.22
CA SER A 336 -7.59 -18.58 -26.57
C SER A 336 -7.06 -18.22 -25.20
N LEU A 337 -7.59 -18.86 -24.17
CA LEU A 337 -7.28 -18.60 -22.77
C LEU A 337 -6.99 -19.90 -22.04
N ASP A 338 -5.86 -20.00 -21.37
CA ASP A 338 -5.51 -21.04 -20.42
C ASP A 338 -5.19 -20.41 -19.06
N LEU A 339 -5.88 -20.85 -18.02
CA LEU A 339 -5.70 -20.37 -16.66
C LEU A 339 -5.79 -21.51 -15.68
N LYS A 340 -4.67 -21.81 -15.01
CA LYS A 340 -4.61 -22.75 -13.90
C LYS A 340 -4.13 -22.05 -12.65
N THR A 341 -4.91 -22.16 -11.60
CA THR A 341 -4.65 -21.52 -10.29
C THR A 341 -4.93 -22.53 -9.18
N GLU A 342 -4.33 -22.32 -8.03
CA GLU A 342 -4.59 -23.12 -6.83
C GLU A 342 -4.99 -22.24 -5.66
N PHE A 343 -5.98 -22.68 -4.88
CA PHE A 343 -6.41 -22.05 -3.64
C PHE A 343 -5.89 -22.86 -2.44
N PHE A 344 -5.33 -22.15 -1.46
CA PHE A 344 -4.81 -22.73 -0.22
C PHE A 344 -5.72 -22.31 0.94
N ASP A 345 -6.53 -23.23 1.43
CA ASP A 345 -7.54 -22.98 2.47
C ASP A 345 -7.43 -23.91 3.68
N ARG A 346 -6.41 -24.78 3.72
CA ARG A 346 -6.16 -25.68 4.85
C ARG A 346 -5.63 -24.94 6.07
N ASP A 347 -4.66 -24.04 5.87
CA ASP A 347 -4.13 -23.15 6.91
C ASP A 347 -4.56 -21.72 6.58
N PRO A 348 -5.51 -21.15 7.34
CA PRO A 348 -5.97 -19.79 7.11
C PRO A 348 -5.07 -18.72 7.75
N MET A 349 -4.01 -19.13 8.44
CA MET A 349 -3.10 -18.20 9.11
C MET A 349 -2.11 -17.59 8.12
N ALA A 350 -1.73 -16.35 8.39
CA ALA A 350 -0.61 -15.69 7.76
C ALA A 350 0.43 -15.34 8.83
N TYR A 351 1.62 -14.92 8.44
CA TYR A 351 2.75 -14.80 9.36
C TYR A 351 3.54 -13.51 9.10
N ASN A 352 3.91 -12.82 10.17
CA ASN A 352 4.95 -11.80 10.16
C ASN A 352 6.29 -12.44 10.52
N THR A 353 7.40 -11.92 9.98
CA THR A 353 8.75 -12.30 10.41
C THR A 353 9.29 -11.27 11.38
N VAL A 354 9.78 -11.71 12.54
CA VAL A 354 10.30 -10.83 13.59
C VAL A 354 11.66 -11.34 14.07
N ALA A 355 12.63 -10.42 14.29
CA ALA A 355 13.92 -10.73 14.89
C ALA A 355 14.47 -9.52 15.66
N GLU A 356 15.49 -9.72 16.51
CA GLU A 356 15.95 -8.71 17.45
C GLU A 356 17.49 -8.62 17.53
N ILE A 357 17.97 -7.38 17.70
CA ILE A 357 19.26 -7.10 18.32
C ILE A 357 18.96 -6.75 19.79
N PRO A 358 19.34 -7.60 20.77
CA PRO A 358 19.04 -7.35 22.17
C PRO A 358 19.68 -6.06 22.68
N GLY A 359 18.94 -5.32 23.49
CA GLY A 359 19.43 -4.15 24.20
C GLY A 359 20.32 -4.51 25.39
N THR A 360 21.02 -3.51 25.93
CA THR A 360 21.87 -3.65 27.13
C THR A 360 21.12 -3.26 28.41
N ASP A 361 21.26 -2.04 28.87
CA ASP A 361 20.70 -1.55 30.14
C ASP A 361 19.19 -1.19 30.05
N LEU A 362 18.68 -0.88 28.87
CA LEU A 362 17.28 -0.59 28.58
C LEU A 362 16.61 -1.69 27.72
N HIS A 363 17.06 -2.94 27.87
CA HIS A 363 16.68 -4.07 27.02
C HIS A 363 15.16 -4.36 26.98
N ASP A 364 14.40 -3.96 27.98
CA ASP A 364 12.94 -4.08 28.03
C ASP A 364 12.22 -3.06 27.14
N GLN A 365 12.90 -2.00 26.70
CA GLN A 365 12.35 -1.01 25.80
C GLN A 365 12.70 -1.37 24.34
N ILE A 366 11.79 -1.02 23.42
CA ILE A 366 11.83 -1.51 22.03
C ILE A 366 11.87 -0.33 21.06
N VAL A 367 12.69 -0.46 20.03
CA VAL A 367 12.67 0.35 18.81
C VAL A 367 12.39 -0.60 17.64
N MET A 368 11.47 -0.24 16.75
CA MET A 368 11.11 -1.13 15.64
C MET A 368 11.38 -0.50 14.27
N VAL A 369 11.69 -1.37 13.30
CA VAL A 369 11.82 -1.06 11.88
C VAL A 369 11.16 -2.15 11.07
N GLY A 370 10.64 -1.81 9.89
CA GLY A 370 10.09 -2.83 9.01
C GLY A 370 9.47 -2.27 7.73
N GLY A 371 8.85 -3.17 7.00
CA GLY A 371 8.06 -2.94 5.81
C GLY A 371 7.25 -4.19 5.52
N HIS A 372 6.28 -4.12 4.61
CA HIS A 372 5.51 -5.31 4.26
C HIS A 372 6.24 -6.16 3.23
N MET A 373 6.11 -7.47 3.39
CA MET A 373 6.79 -8.47 2.57
C MET A 373 5.87 -9.05 1.49
N ASP A 374 4.57 -9.01 1.70
CA ASP A 374 3.61 -9.38 0.68
C ASP A 374 3.65 -8.42 -0.51
N SER A 375 3.18 -8.87 -1.65
CA SER A 375 3.13 -8.09 -2.89
C SER A 375 2.06 -8.62 -3.82
N TRP A 376 1.61 -7.80 -4.76
CA TRP A 376 0.80 -8.28 -5.87
C TRP A 376 1.61 -9.22 -6.79
N HIS A 377 0.90 -9.98 -7.61
CA HIS A 377 1.43 -11.17 -8.30
C HIS A 377 1.74 -10.96 -9.78
N SER A 378 1.44 -9.79 -10.35
CA SER A 378 1.73 -9.52 -11.78
C SER A 378 3.16 -9.08 -12.03
N GLY A 379 3.82 -8.50 -11.03
CA GLY A 379 5.26 -8.26 -10.95
C GLY A 379 5.91 -9.21 -9.95
N THR A 380 7.11 -8.88 -9.50
CA THR A 380 7.85 -9.64 -8.49
C THR A 380 7.87 -8.96 -7.12
N GLY A 381 7.16 -7.84 -6.95
CA GLY A 381 7.12 -7.09 -5.70
C GLY A 381 8.49 -6.52 -5.31
N ALA A 382 9.28 -6.06 -6.28
CA ALA A 382 10.62 -5.54 -6.01
C ALA A 382 10.58 -4.14 -5.39
N THR A 383 9.73 -3.25 -5.93
CA THR A 383 9.59 -1.87 -5.47
C THR A 383 8.48 -1.71 -4.43
N ASP A 384 7.50 -2.64 -4.45
CA ASP A 384 6.31 -2.69 -3.59
C ASP A 384 6.13 -4.08 -2.96
N ASN A 385 6.67 -4.40 -1.76
CA ASN A 385 7.62 -3.57 -1.03
C ASN A 385 8.88 -4.39 -0.64
N GLY A 386 9.39 -5.19 -1.58
CA GLY A 386 10.67 -5.90 -1.43
C GLY A 386 11.82 -4.94 -1.11
N ALA A 387 11.79 -3.71 -1.67
CA ALA A 387 12.77 -2.66 -1.42
C ALA A 387 12.79 -2.26 0.06
N GLY A 388 11.63 -1.93 0.65
CA GLY A 388 11.54 -1.58 2.08
C GLY A 388 11.95 -2.74 2.99
N VAL A 389 11.55 -3.97 2.67
CA VAL A 389 12.00 -5.17 3.39
C VAL A 389 13.52 -5.31 3.34
N ALA A 390 14.12 -5.19 2.15
CA ALA A 390 15.57 -5.33 1.98
C ALA A 390 16.33 -4.21 2.73
N VAL A 391 15.81 -2.98 2.73
CA VAL A 391 16.37 -1.83 3.46
C VAL A 391 16.29 -2.06 4.97
N ALA A 392 15.14 -2.47 5.51
CA ALA A 392 14.98 -2.76 6.94
C ALA A 392 15.90 -3.91 7.41
N MET A 393 16.01 -4.99 6.61
CA MET A 393 16.94 -6.08 6.87
C MET A 393 18.39 -5.60 6.83
N GLU A 394 18.77 -4.79 5.85
CA GLU A 394 20.12 -4.24 5.73
C GLU A 394 20.46 -3.28 6.88
N ALA A 395 19.50 -2.47 7.34
CA ALA A 395 19.71 -1.58 8.47
C ALA A 395 20.13 -2.36 9.73
N VAL A 396 19.44 -3.45 10.06
CA VAL A 396 19.81 -4.29 11.22
C VAL A 396 21.07 -5.10 10.95
N ARG A 397 21.34 -5.50 9.68
CA ARG A 397 22.61 -6.14 9.31
C ARG A 397 23.80 -5.22 9.55
N ILE A 398 23.71 -3.95 9.14
CA ILE A 398 24.77 -2.94 9.36
C ILE A 398 25.09 -2.85 10.85
N LEU A 399 24.09 -2.69 11.72
CA LEU A 399 24.28 -2.57 13.16
C LEU A 399 24.93 -3.83 13.74
N GLN A 400 24.52 -5.00 13.30
CA GLN A 400 25.06 -6.29 13.74
C GLN A 400 26.49 -6.51 13.24
N ALA A 401 26.81 -6.20 11.98
CA ALA A 401 28.14 -6.32 11.40
C ALA A 401 29.17 -5.42 12.10
N LEU A 402 28.75 -4.24 12.52
CA LEU A 402 29.56 -3.30 13.29
C LEU A 402 29.65 -3.65 14.79
N ASN A 403 28.96 -4.71 15.23
CA ASN A 403 28.85 -5.14 16.62
C ASN A 403 28.47 -3.98 17.57
N LEU A 404 27.55 -3.14 17.13
CA LEU A 404 27.04 -2.04 17.94
C LEU A 404 26.14 -2.58 19.05
N GLN A 405 26.31 -2.04 20.26
CA GLN A 405 25.57 -2.46 21.44
C GLN A 405 24.50 -1.41 21.76
N PRO A 406 23.27 -1.58 21.28
CA PRO A 406 22.20 -0.63 21.58
C PRO A 406 21.77 -0.74 23.03
N ARG A 407 21.30 0.34 23.63
CA ARG A 407 20.72 0.31 24.99
C ARG A 407 19.34 -0.35 24.98
N ARG A 408 18.49 0.01 23.99
CA ARG A 408 17.16 -0.59 23.77
C ARG A 408 17.24 -1.73 22.77
N THR A 409 16.36 -2.71 22.92
CA THR A 409 16.21 -3.78 21.93
C THR A 409 15.72 -3.20 20.61
N ILE A 410 16.45 -3.48 19.52
CA ILE A 410 16.06 -3.14 18.15
C ILE A 410 15.37 -4.36 17.55
N ARG A 411 14.12 -4.19 17.12
CA ARG A 411 13.30 -5.25 16.53
C ARG A 411 12.97 -4.94 15.07
N VAL A 412 13.37 -5.83 14.16
CA VAL A 412 12.90 -5.81 12.78
C VAL A 412 11.62 -6.64 12.69
N ALA A 413 10.61 -6.10 11.99
CA ALA A 413 9.35 -6.78 11.75
C ALA A 413 8.95 -6.62 10.28
N LEU A 414 8.79 -7.75 9.58
CA LEU A 414 8.42 -7.80 8.18
C LEU A 414 6.97 -8.29 8.12
N TRP A 415 6.10 -7.39 7.66
CA TRP A 415 4.66 -7.59 7.71
C TRP A 415 4.14 -8.40 6.54
N SER A 416 2.96 -8.97 6.69
CA SER A 416 2.21 -9.60 5.60
C SER A 416 0.74 -9.18 5.64
N GLY A 417 0.07 -9.16 4.48
CA GLY A 417 -1.31 -8.71 4.37
C GLY A 417 -1.48 -7.19 4.44
N GLU A 418 -0.44 -6.45 4.07
CA GLU A 418 -0.51 -5.00 3.93
C GLU A 418 -1.44 -4.64 2.77
N GLU A 419 -1.24 -5.27 1.62
CA GLU A 419 -1.94 -5.05 0.36
C GLU A 419 -3.45 -5.28 0.45
N GLU A 420 -3.89 -6.15 1.35
CA GLU A 420 -5.29 -6.42 1.60
C GLU A 420 -5.88 -5.59 2.74
N GLY A 421 -5.07 -4.81 3.47
CA GLY A 421 -5.56 -3.87 4.48
C GLY A 421 -4.77 -3.80 5.78
N LEU A 422 -3.45 -3.82 5.72
CA LEU A 422 -2.51 -3.69 6.85
C LEU A 422 -2.70 -4.78 7.92
N PHE A 423 -3.12 -5.98 7.52
CA PHE A 423 -3.54 -7.00 8.49
C PHE A 423 -2.42 -7.42 9.43
N GLY A 424 -1.19 -7.64 8.91
CA GLY A 424 -0.06 -8.10 9.71
C GLY A 424 0.35 -7.12 10.79
N SER A 425 0.57 -5.85 10.44
CA SER A 425 0.94 -4.81 11.40
C SER A 425 -0.18 -4.51 12.40
N ARG A 426 -1.45 -4.49 11.95
CA ARG A 426 -2.60 -4.24 12.82
C ARG A 426 -2.80 -5.35 13.84
N ASN A 427 -2.70 -6.62 13.43
CA ASN A 427 -2.79 -7.75 14.34
C ASN A 427 -1.62 -7.75 15.34
N TYR A 428 -0.41 -7.46 14.87
CA TYR A 428 0.76 -7.35 15.72
C TYR A 428 0.59 -6.25 16.78
N VAL A 429 0.18 -5.05 16.35
CA VAL A 429 -0.08 -3.93 17.25
C VAL A 429 -1.16 -4.28 18.28
N ALA A 430 -2.24 -4.92 17.85
CA ALA A 430 -3.32 -5.33 18.75
C ALA A 430 -2.89 -6.39 19.76
N GLN A 431 -2.03 -7.34 19.37
CA GLN A 431 -1.54 -8.42 20.23
C GLN A 431 -0.54 -7.92 21.28
N HIS A 432 0.38 -7.02 20.90
CA HIS A 432 1.48 -6.59 21.75
C HIS A 432 1.23 -5.26 22.46
N PHE A 433 0.62 -4.31 21.75
CA PHE A 433 0.56 -2.92 22.23
C PHE A 433 -0.85 -2.46 22.61
N GLY A 434 -1.89 -2.98 21.98
CA GLY A 434 -3.27 -2.64 22.34
C GLY A 434 -4.18 -2.33 21.17
N SER A 435 -5.47 -2.16 21.48
CA SER A 435 -6.49 -1.91 20.47
C SER A 435 -7.68 -1.14 21.04
N TYR A 436 -8.44 -0.51 20.14
CA TYR A 436 -9.75 0.06 20.46
C TYR A 436 -10.85 -1.00 20.27
N ALA A 437 -11.79 -1.07 21.18
CA ALA A 437 -12.89 -2.05 21.14
C ALA A 437 -13.73 -1.98 19.83
N SER A 438 -13.89 -0.79 19.27
CA SER A 438 -14.64 -0.54 18.05
C SER A 438 -13.85 -0.74 16.74
N ASN A 439 -12.56 -1.07 16.82
CA ASN A 439 -11.71 -1.27 15.66
C ASN A 439 -10.90 -2.57 15.80
N PRO A 440 -11.55 -3.73 15.70
CA PRO A 440 -10.85 -5.01 15.81
C PRO A 440 -9.85 -5.19 14.64
N PRO A 441 -8.77 -5.95 14.85
CA PRO A 441 -7.71 -6.17 13.85
C PRO A 441 -8.21 -6.69 12.50
N SER A 442 -9.31 -7.45 12.52
CA SER A 442 -9.94 -8.03 11.32
C SER A 442 -10.78 -7.04 10.50
N ALA A 443 -11.02 -5.82 11.00
CA ALA A 443 -11.78 -4.83 10.25
C ALA A 443 -10.89 -4.15 9.20
N ALA A 444 -11.21 -4.29 7.92
CA ALA A 444 -10.48 -3.62 6.83
C ALA A 444 -10.48 -2.09 7.03
N PHE A 445 -9.34 -1.43 6.71
CA PHE A 445 -9.23 0.03 6.74
C PHE A 445 -10.19 0.64 5.72
N GLY A 446 -11.27 1.23 6.16
CA GLY A 446 -12.27 1.80 5.24
C GLY A 446 -13.37 2.61 5.90
N GLY A 447 -13.28 2.87 7.17
CA GLY A 447 -14.21 3.72 7.88
C GLY A 447 -13.46 4.88 8.54
N GLY A 448 -13.53 6.09 7.96
CA GLY A 448 -13.12 7.33 8.61
C GLY A 448 -14.00 7.64 9.81
N GLY A 449 -14.03 6.76 10.80
CA GLY A 449 -14.58 7.04 12.11
C GLY A 449 -13.62 7.97 12.83
N GLY A 450 -14.02 9.22 13.03
CA GLY A 450 -13.26 10.16 13.86
C GLY A 450 -12.97 9.58 15.24
N ALA A 451 -11.96 10.11 15.93
CA ALA A 451 -11.51 9.65 17.26
C ALA A 451 -12.67 9.51 18.29
N ALA A 452 -13.72 10.29 18.13
CA ALA A 452 -14.89 10.30 19.03
C ALA A 452 -15.73 8.99 19.02
N THR A 453 -15.54 8.07 18.06
CA THR A 453 -16.31 6.83 17.95
C THR A 453 -15.53 5.57 18.30
N ARG A 454 -14.25 5.70 18.69
CA ARG A 454 -13.35 4.53 18.88
C ARG A 454 -13.46 3.86 20.25
N GLY A 455 -14.13 4.49 21.22
CA GLY A 455 -14.13 4.01 22.61
C GLY A 455 -12.74 4.13 23.27
N PRO A 456 -12.57 3.66 24.50
CA PRO A 456 -11.29 3.69 25.20
C PRO A 456 -10.26 2.73 24.57
N LEU A 457 -8.99 3.13 24.59
CA LEU A 457 -7.88 2.26 24.23
C LEU A 457 -7.61 1.26 25.34
N THR A 458 -7.60 -0.03 25.00
CA THR A 458 -7.09 -1.09 25.88
C THR A 458 -5.61 -1.29 25.57
N LYS A 459 -4.72 -0.87 26.47
CA LYS A 459 -3.27 -1.02 26.31
C LYS A 459 -2.85 -2.48 26.53
N GLY A 460 -1.96 -2.96 25.67
CA GLY A 460 -1.27 -4.24 25.83
C GLY A 460 -0.04 -4.12 26.77
N ALA A 461 0.58 -5.24 27.08
CA ALA A 461 1.70 -5.33 28.03
C ALA A 461 2.95 -4.54 27.61
N ASP A 462 3.16 -4.37 26.30
CA ASP A 462 4.33 -3.70 25.75
C ASP A 462 4.05 -2.26 25.27
N TYR A 463 2.82 -1.75 25.49
CA TYR A 463 2.42 -0.41 25.02
C TYR A 463 3.37 0.70 25.49
N ASP A 464 3.77 0.67 26.76
CA ASP A 464 4.63 1.70 27.34
C ASP A 464 6.13 1.37 27.18
N LYS A 465 6.49 0.25 26.53
CA LYS A 465 7.87 -0.15 26.28
C LYS A 465 8.37 0.25 24.88
N ILE A 466 7.48 0.49 23.92
CA ILE A 466 7.89 0.85 22.55
C ILE A 466 8.16 2.35 22.43
N SER A 467 9.36 2.68 21.93
CA SER A 467 9.79 4.05 21.66
C SER A 467 9.25 4.55 20.32
N ALA A 468 9.47 3.79 19.24
CA ALA A 468 9.00 4.13 17.89
C ALA A 468 9.03 2.93 16.94
N TYR A 469 8.29 3.07 15.83
CA TYR A 469 8.35 2.24 14.65
C TYR A 469 8.69 3.10 13.42
N PHE A 470 9.67 2.67 12.62
CA PHE A 470 10.08 3.29 11.36
C PHE A 470 9.72 2.39 10.19
N ASN A 471 9.13 2.97 9.12
CA ASN A 471 8.62 2.27 7.95
C ASN A 471 9.19 2.87 6.67
N LEU A 472 9.38 2.02 5.66
CA LEU A 472 9.78 2.44 4.32
C LEU A 472 8.92 1.71 3.29
N ASP A 473 8.08 2.47 2.56
CA ASP A 473 7.12 1.90 1.63
C ASP A 473 6.59 2.96 0.66
N ASN A 474 7.45 3.43 -0.24
CA ASN A 474 7.11 4.31 -1.35
C ASN A 474 8.06 4.07 -2.54
N GLY A 475 8.32 2.79 -2.84
CA GLY A 475 9.16 2.39 -3.96
C GLY A 475 10.66 2.39 -3.65
N THR A 476 11.48 2.79 -4.62
CA THR A 476 12.92 2.55 -4.62
C THR A 476 13.78 3.81 -4.54
N GLY A 477 13.17 4.98 -4.39
CA GLY A 477 13.90 6.24 -4.35
C GLY A 477 14.64 6.47 -3.02
N LYS A 478 15.68 7.31 -3.07
CA LYS A 478 16.43 7.65 -1.85
C LYS A 478 15.55 8.39 -0.83
N ILE A 479 15.90 8.24 0.44
CA ILE A 479 15.30 9.01 1.53
C ILE A 479 15.68 10.49 1.39
N ARG A 480 14.67 11.37 1.41
CA ARG A 480 14.81 12.84 1.38
C ARG A 480 14.54 13.45 2.75
N GLY A 481 13.93 12.70 3.65
CA GLY A 481 13.55 13.14 4.99
C GLY A 481 12.53 12.22 5.65
N ILE A 482 11.71 12.77 6.57
CA ILE A 482 10.75 11.98 7.34
C ILE A 482 9.46 12.76 7.61
N TYR A 483 8.32 12.04 7.61
CA TYR A 483 7.02 12.54 8.05
C TYR A 483 6.90 12.39 9.57
N CYS A 484 6.69 13.50 10.29
CA CYS A 484 6.55 13.50 11.75
C CYS A 484 5.14 13.07 12.22
N GLN A 485 4.22 12.79 11.32
CA GLN A 485 2.85 12.34 11.62
C GLN A 485 2.11 13.24 12.63
N GLY A 486 2.27 14.55 12.50
CA GLY A 486 1.68 15.53 13.44
C GLY A 486 2.35 15.60 14.81
N ASN A 487 3.47 14.90 15.02
CA ASN A 487 4.24 14.94 16.26
C ASN A 487 5.34 16.00 16.20
N THR A 488 5.04 17.23 16.62
CA THR A 488 6.00 18.35 16.60
C THR A 488 7.20 18.15 17.53
N ALA A 489 7.04 17.34 18.58
CA ALA A 489 8.09 17.14 19.58
C ALA A 489 9.31 16.33 19.05
N VAL A 490 9.18 15.65 17.89
CA VAL A 490 10.30 14.92 17.27
C VAL A 490 11.04 15.71 16.20
N GLU A 491 10.54 16.88 15.78
CA GLU A 491 11.09 17.64 14.64
C GLU A 491 12.57 17.99 14.84
N SER A 492 12.92 18.61 15.98
CA SER A 492 14.31 18.96 16.27
C SER A 492 15.22 17.74 16.42
N ILE A 493 14.69 16.65 16.98
CA ILE A 493 15.42 15.38 17.16
C ILE A 493 15.79 14.81 15.79
N PHE A 494 14.82 14.70 14.88
CA PHE A 494 15.05 14.14 13.55
C PHE A 494 15.88 15.07 12.66
N ALA A 495 15.74 16.38 12.82
CA ALA A 495 16.59 17.33 12.14
C ALA A 495 18.08 17.13 12.51
N ASP A 496 18.39 16.93 13.79
CA ASP A 496 19.75 16.64 14.23
C ASP A 496 20.25 15.29 13.68
N TRP A 497 19.40 14.28 13.60
CA TRP A 497 19.77 12.95 13.10
C TRP A 497 19.99 12.91 11.59
N LEU A 498 19.35 13.79 10.82
CA LEU A 498 19.55 13.89 9.37
C LEU A 498 20.80 14.73 8.98
N LYS A 499 21.31 15.60 9.87
CA LYS A 499 22.49 16.44 9.57
C LYS A 499 23.67 15.68 8.99
N PRO A 500 24.08 14.48 9.51
CA PRO A 500 25.20 13.71 8.97
C PRO A 500 24.97 13.19 7.53
N PHE A 501 23.73 13.26 7.02
CA PHE A 501 23.32 12.74 5.72
C PHE A 501 22.83 13.82 4.75
N ALA A 502 23.05 15.10 5.06
CA ALA A 502 22.66 16.22 4.23
C ALA A 502 23.31 16.16 2.83
N ASP A 503 24.56 15.72 2.75
CA ASP A 503 25.30 15.50 1.51
C ASP A 503 24.74 14.34 0.66
N LEU A 504 23.97 13.44 1.28
CA LEU A 504 23.23 12.37 0.59
C LEU A 504 21.83 12.85 0.13
N GLY A 505 21.48 14.11 0.38
CA GLY A 505 20.21 14.72 0.00
C GLY A 505 19.06 14.46 0.96
N ALA A 506 19.33 14.03 2.19
CA ALA A 506 18.34 13.82 3.24
C ALA A 506 18.37 14.97 4.25
N GLY A 507 17.26 15.68 4.44
CA GLY A 507 17.21 16.83 5.36
C GLY A 507 15.80 17.38 5.60
N THR A 508 14.80 16.90 4.87
CA THR A 508 13.44 17.41 4.96
C THR A 508 12.71 16.83 6.17
N ILE A 509 12.26 17.72 7.05
CA ILE A 509 11.34 17.38 8.15
C ILE A 509 9.97 17.97 7.83
N THR A 510 8.94 17.14 7.85
CA THR A 510 7.59 17.65 7.64
C THR A 510 6.64 17.18 8.73
N ILE A 511 5.84 18.09 9.24
CA ILE A 511 4.79 17.79 10.22
C ILE A 511 3.58 17.08 9.61
N ARG A 512 3.50 17.01 8.28
CA ARG A 512 2.40 16.36 7.56
C ARG A 512 2.26 14.90 7.99
N ASN A 513 1.03 14.43 7.93
CA ASN A 513 0.73 13.01 7.98
C ASN A 513 0.87 12.39 6.59
N THR A 514 1.38 11.17 6.54
CA THR A 514 1.19 10.27 5.41
C THR A 514 0.42 9.03 5.88
N GLY A 515 -0.15 8.28 4.96
CA GLY A 515 -1.03 7.16 5.31
C GLY A 515 -0.83 5.97 4.38
N SER A 516 -1.74 5.02 4.49
CA SER A 516 -1.88 3.86 3.59
C SER A 516 -0.74 2.84 3.67
N THR A 517 0.02 2.78 4.76
CA THR A 517 1.01 1.73 5.03
C THR A 517 1.21 1.49 6.53
N ASP A 518 2.01 0.52 6.91
CA ASP A 518 2.04 -0.14 8.24
C ASP A 518 2.30 0.77 9.44
N HIS A 519 3.01 1.90 9.28
CA HIS A 519 3.24 2.85 10.38
C HIS A 519 1.94 3.41 10.98
N VAL A 520 0.86 3.48 10.17
CA VAL A 520 -0.43 3.98 10.68
C VAL A 520 -1.08 3.03 11.68
N SER A 521 -0.71 1.76 11.69
CA SER A 521 -1.17 0.80 12.69
C SER A 521 -0.70 1.17 14.10
N PHE A 522 0.53 1.69 14.21
CA PHE A 522 1.14 2.18 15.44
C PHE A 522 0.60 3.57 15.80
N ASP A 523 0.63 4.49 14.83
CA ASP A 523 0.16 5.86 15.00
C ASP A 523 -1.31 5.93 15.45
N ALA A 524 -2.14 5.02 14.97
CA ALA A 524 -3.56 4.94 15.28
C ALA A 524 -3.86 4.73 16.77
N ILE A 525 -2.94 4.15 17.54
CA ILE A 525 -3.08 3.93 18.99
C ILE A 525 -2.14 4.83 19.81
N GLY A 526 -1.55 5.87 19.19
CA GLY A 526 -0.71 6.85 19.85
C GLY A 526 0.75 6.42 20.07
N ILE A 527 1.20 5.33 19.43
CA ILE A 527 2.61 4.95 19.39
C ILE A 527 3.28 5.74 18.25
N PRO A 528 4.49 6.32 18.47
CA PRO A 528 5.23 6.98 17.40
C PRO A 528 5.53 6.02 16.25
N GLY A 529 4.82 6.17 15.14
CA GLY A 529 5.00 5.41 13.90
C GLY A 529 5.29 6.39 12.77
N PHE A 530 6.41 6.20 12.06
CA PHE A 530 6.92 7.14 11.09
C PHE A 530 7.18 6.49 9.74
N GLN A 531 6.99 7.26 8.67
CA GLN A 531 7.34 6.91 7.30
C GLN A 531 8.38 7.89 6.77
N PHE A 532 9.42 7.38 6.10
CA PHE A 532 10.39 8.24 5.44
C PHE A 532 9.83 8.86 4.16
N ILE A 533 10.32 10.04 3.81
CA ILE A 533 10.06 10.69 2.52
C ILE A 533 11.01 10.10 1.51
N GLN A 534 10.51 9.46 0.45
CA GLN A 534 11.31 8.89 -0.63
C GLN A 534 11.08 9.63 -1.95
N ASP A 535 12.13 9.75 -2.76
CA ASP A 535 11.95 10.15 -4.16
C ASP A 535 10.98 9.18 -4.85
N VAL A 536 10.06 9.73 -5.64
CA VAL A 536 8.96 8.94 -6.22
C VAL A 536 9.45 7.95 -7.29
N ILE A 537 10.50 8.31 -8.04
CA ILE A 537 10.99 7.57 -9.20
C ILE A 537 9.84 7.25 -10.15
N GLU A 538 9.57 6.00 -10.46
CA GLU A 538 8.46 5.54 -11.30
C GLU A 538 7.36 4.83 -10.48
N TYR A 539 7.35 4.98 -9.15
CA TYR A 539 6.44 4.22 -8.29
C TYR A 539 4.97 4.43 -8.68
N ASN A 540 4.54 5.68 -8.80
CA ASN A 540 3.14 6.01 -9.10
C ASN A 540 2.76 5.82 -10.57
N THR A 541 3.72 5.80 -11.47
CA THR A 541 3.47 5.77 -12.92
C THR A 541 3.59 4.38 -13.51
N ARG A 542 4.50 3.54 -12.98
CA ARG A 542 4.81 2.25 -13.58
C ARG A 542 4.80 1.07 -12.62
N THR A 543 5.39 1.17 -11.42
CA THR A 543 5.70 -0.04 -10.65
C THR A 543 4.65 -0.42 -9.62
N HIS A 544 4.02 0.55 -8.95
CA HIS A 544 3.04 0.30 -7.89
C HIS A 544 1.86 -0.57 -8.37
N HIS A 545 1.77 -1.81 -7.89
CA HIS A 545 0.74 -2.81 -8.23
C HIS A 545 0.70 -3.23 -9.71
N SER A 546 1.84 -3.29 -10.39
CA SER A 546 1.88 -3.58 -11.83
C SER A 546 2.84 -4.72 -12.20
N ASN A 547 2.77 -5.16 -13.47
CA ASN A 547 3.72 -6.10 -14.06
C ASN A 547 5.14 -5.52 -14.22
N GLN A 548 5.32 -4.22 -14.00
CA GLN A 548 6.62 -3.55 -14.05
C GLN A 548 7.30 -3.46 -12.69
N ASP A 549 6.70 -4.00 -11.65
CA ASP A 549 7.30 -4.09 -10.32
C ASP A 549 8.33 -5.22 -10.25
N VAL A 550 9.50 -4.96 -10.81
CA VAL A 550 10.58 -5.91 -11.00
C VAL A 550 11.93 -5.34 -10.56
N PHE A 551 12.90 -6.21 -10.30
CA PHE A 551 14.23 -5.85 -9.81
C PHE A 551 14.94 -4.79 -10.66
N ASP A 552 14.82 -4.85 -11.99
CA ASP A 552 15.51 -3.93 -12.92
C ASP A 552 14.99 -2.47 -12.83
N ARG A 553 13.90 -2.22 -12.11
CA ARG A 553 13.38 -0.87 -11.83
C ARG A 553 13.95 -0.27 -10.53
N VAL A 554 14.73 -1.03 -9.78
CA VAL A 554 15.24 -0.61 -8.48
C VAL A 554 16.50 0.24 -8.62
N GLN A 555 16.59 1.27 -7.79
CA GLN A 555 17.75 2.18 -7.73
C GLN A 555 18.68 1.75 -6.59
N GLY A 556 19.69 0.93 -6.89
CA GLY A 556 20.52 0.27 -5.87
C GLY A 556 21.25 1.24 -4.93
N ASP A 557 21.79 2.35 -5.42
CA ASP A 557 22.48 3.33 -4.59
C ASP A 557 21.51 4.11 -3.68
N ASP A 558 20.27 4.29 -4.12
CA ASP A 558 19.22 4.89 -3.29
C ASP A 558 18.85 3.96 -2.13
N LEU A 559 18.79 2.63 -2.35
CA LEU A 559 18.53 1.67 -1.28
C LEU A 559 19.69 1.56 -0.27
N LYS A 560 20.95 1.66 -0.72
CA LYS A 560 22.10 1.74 0.19
C LYS A 560 21.98 2.96 1.10
N GLN A 561 21.69 4.13 0.51
CA GLN A 561 21.47 5.37 1.25
C GLN A 561 20.33 5.23 2.26
N ALA A 562 19.20 4.63 1.85
CA ALA A 562 18.06 4.41 2.73
C ALA A 562 18.42 3.50 3.92
N ALA A 563 19.13 2.39 3.68
CA ALA A 563 19.57 1.48 4.74
C ALA A 563 20.52 2.14 5.75
N VAL A 564 21.42 3.01 5.29
CA VAL A 564 22.30 3.80 6.15
C VAL A 564 21.51 4.73 7.06
N ILE A 565 20.54 5.44 6.52
CA ILE A 565 19.70 6.39 7.27
C ILE A 565 18.83 5.64 8.28
N GLU A 566 18.17 4.54 7.88
CA GLU A 566 17.39 3.71 8.80
C GLU A 566 18.25 3.15 9.93
N ALA A 567 19.44 2.61 9.63
CA ALA A 567 20.36 2.11 10.65
C ALA A 567 20.74 3.20 11.65
N ALA A 568 21.00 4.42 11.17
CA ALA A 568 21.29 5.57 12.01
C ALA A 568 20.12 5.96 12.90
N PHE A 569 18.90 6.02 12.35
CA PHE A 569 17.69 6.32 13.12
C PHE A 569 17.41 5.27 14.20
N LEU A 570 17.57 3.98 13.87
CA LEU A 570 17.45 2.89 14.84
C LEU A 570 18.44 3.02 15.96
N TYR A 571 19.72 3.19 15.63
CA TYR A 571 20.78 3.31 16.61
C TYR A 571 20.59 4.53 17.51
N ASN A 572 20.34 5.70 16.92
CA ASN A 572 20.11 6.93 17.67
C ASN A 572 18.89 6.81 18.60
N THR A 573 17.77 6.24 18.12
CA THR A 573 16.58 5.99 18.97
C THR A 573 16.91 5.03 20.12
N ALA A 574 17.67 3.98 19.85
CA ALA A 574 18.03 2.97 20.84
C ALA A 574 19.01 3.50 21.90
N MET A 575 19.84 4.48 21.56
CA MET A 575 20.87 5.04 22.45
C MET A 575 20.38 6.21 23.31
N ARG A 576 19.22 6.82 23.01
CA ARG A 576 18.68 7.95 23.78
C ARG A 576 18.47 7.58 25.26
N ASP A 577 18.62 8.56 26.15
CA ASP A 577 18.23 8.40 27.56
C ASP A 577 16.73 8.21 27.70
N GLU A 578 15.94 9.04 27.01
CA GLU A 578 14.47 8.98 27.00
C GLU A 578 13.96 8.35 25.72
N MET A 579 12.78 7.72 25.75
CA MET A 579 12.05 7.32 24.57
C MET A 579 11.69 8.54 23.70
N LEU A 580 11.40 8.32 22.41
CA LEU A 580 10.85 9.38 21.58
C LEU A 580 9.52 9.88 22.15
N PRO A 581 9.31 11.20 22.16
CA PRO A 581 8.08 11.77 22.70
C PRO A 581 6.87 11.32 21.87
N ARG A 582 5.78 11.01 22.55
CA ARG A 582 4.49 10.74 21.92
C ARG A 582 3.77 12.05 21.63
N LYS A 583 2.83 12.00 20.68
CA LYS A 583 1.92 13.14 20.46
C LYS A 583 1.17 13.47 21.77
N PRO A 584 0.90 14.75 22.05
CA PRO A 584 -0.04 15.10 23.10
C PRO A 584 -1.36 14.38 22.91
N ALA A 585 -1.97 13.90 24.00
CA ALA A 585 -3.31 13.34 23.94
C ALA A 585 -4.27 14.40 23.39
N GLN A 586 -5.10 14.05 22.39
CA GLN A 586 -6.10 14.97 21.88
C GLN A 586 -7.11 15.26 23.00
N GLY A 587 -7.01 16.43 23.60
CA GLY A 587 -7.95 16.86 24.64
C GLY A 587 -7.32 17.42 25.92
N ASP A 588 -6.01 17.57 26.02
CA ASP A 588 -5.32 18.32 27.08
C ASP A 588 -5.06 19.79 26.68
#